data_ff80a92ef20fe6f6cb618b348315c9d2
#
_entry.id   ff80a92ef20fe6f6cb618b348315c9d2
#
_cell.length_a   1.000
_cell.length_b   1.000
_cell.length_c   1.000
_cell.angle_alpha   90.00
_cell.angle_beta   90.00
_cell.angle_gamma   90.00
#
_symmetry.space_group_name_H-M   'P 1'
#
loop_
_entity.id
_entity.type
_entity.pdbx_description
1 polymer ?
#
loop_
_entity_poly.entity_id
_entity_poly.type
_entity_poly.pdbx_seq_one_letter_code
_entity_poly.pdbx_strand_id
1 'polypeptide(L)'
;TRCSRDWSSDVCSSDLLKAAPPPPQQPSSPVYIPFAFTGIKGTPDDFHLPTANSAIIALIEAVVSKEGPISIGLLSRRVAEHWGVSRVTSRALNRVDGLLRRANVKITADDGKVFIWPPSQVPKEYTDFRVPGQDELSKRDAEDLCPIEVANGALYLLEQHVSLPVADLVRETARLFGYARLGQNVDKAMKSGIEVLMWSGRAKEDGGVVVVR
;
A
#
# COMPACT_ATOMS: atom_id res chain seq x y z
N THR A 1 66.17 16.48 -49.31
CA THR A 1 65.05 16.06 -50.13
C THR A 1 64.25 15.01 -49.41
N ARG A 2 63.10 15.33 -48.95
CA ARG A 2 61.82 14.64 -48.75
C ARG A 2 61.16 15.00 -47.43
N CYS A 3 60.14 15.78 -47.59
CA CYS A 3 59.14 16.01 -46.54
C CYS A 3 58.34 14.73 -46.35
N SER A 4 58.23 14.28 -45.11
CA SER A 4 57.20 13.38 -44.67
C SER A 4 56.24 14.15 -43.76
N ARG A 5 55.00 14.29 -44.22
CA ARG A 5 53.91 14.87 -43.44
C ARG A 5 53.29 13.75 -42.64
N ASP A 6 53.43 13.80 -41.31
CA ASP A 6 52.65 13.00 -40.38
C ASP A 6 51.31 13.67 -40.16
N TRP A 7 50.27 13.01 -40.59
CA TRP A 7 48.89 13.36 -40.24
C TRP A 7 48.51 12.58 -39.00
N SER A 8 48.67 13.20 -37.86
CA SER A 8 48.02 12.70 -36.63
C SER A 8 46.57 13.06 -36.71
N SER A 9 45.74 12.06 -36.94
CA SER A 9 44.29 12.17 -36.83
C SER A 9 43.91 12.13 -35.34
N ASP A 10 43.72 13.27 -34.75
CA ASP A 10 43.09 13.41 -33.44
C ASP A 10 41.61 13.07 -33.59
N VAL A 11 41.31 11.81 -33.34
CA VAL A 11 39.93 11.38 -33.16
C VAL A 11 39.52 11.72 -31.74
N CYS A 12 38.95 12.90 -31.57
CA CYS A 12 38.20 13.25 -30.38
C CYS A 12 36.89 12.50 -30.36
N SER A 13 36.94 11.25 -29.91
CA SER A 13 35.75 10.49 -29.53
C SER A 13 35.38 10.87 -28.09
N SER A 14 34.76 11.99 -27.93
CA SER A 14 34.01 12.31 -26.72
C SER A 14 32.68 11.55 -26.77
N ASP A 15 32.75 10.25 -26.56
CA ASP A 15 31.59 9.46 -26.19
C ASP A 15 31.11 9.92 -24.82
N LEU A 16 30.25 10.92 -24.86
CA LEU A 16 29.37 11.26 -23.75
C LEU A 16 28.47 10.03 -23.52
N LEU A 17 28.97 9.08 -22.72
CA LEU A 17 28.15 8.07 -22.06
C LEU A 17 27.08 8.86 -21.29
N LYS A 18 25.90 9.02 -21.90
CA LYS A 18 24.71 9.42 -21.20
C LYS A 18 24.53 8.41 -20.07
N ALA A 19 24.97 8.78 -18.87
CA ALA A 19 24.67 8.04 -17.67
C ALA A 19 23.15 7.86 -17.65
N ALA A 20 22.72 6.60 -17.59
CA ALA A 20 21.31 6.30 -17.38
C ALA A 20 20.84 7.10 -16.14
N PRO A 21 19.65 7.70 -16.18
CA PRO A 21 19.13 8.38 -15.01
C PRO A 21 19.20 7.43 -13.81
N PRO A 22 19.63 7.90 -12.63
CA PRO A 22 19.69 7.06 -11.45
C PRO A 22 18.29 6.44 -11.23
N PRO A 23 18.22 5.16 -10.81
CA PRO A 23 16.94 4.54 -10.52
C PRO A 23 16.20 5.45 -9.55
N PRO A 24 14.87 5.62 -9.70
CA PRO A 24 14.09 6.49 -8.84
C PRO A 24 14.39 6.10 -7.39
N GLN A 25 14.83 7.09 -6.61
CA GLN A 25 15.13 6.90 -5.20
C GLN A 25 13.83 6.40 -4.56
N GLN A 26 13.87 5.19 -4.00
CA GLN A 26 12.73 4.63 -3.29
C GLN A 26 12.34 5.62 -2.18
N PRO A 27 11.05 5.94 -2.06
CA PRO A 27 10.61 6.84 -1.02
C PRO A 27 11.08 6.34 0.35
N SER A 28 11.40 7.26 1.24
CA SER A 28 11.68 6.97 2.65
C SER A 28 10.44 6.43 3.40
N SER A 29 9.41 6.05 2.67
CA SER A 29 8.19 5.47 3.20
C SER A 29 8.46 4.13 3.84
N PRO A 30 7.85 3.88 5.00
CA PRO A 30 8.05 2.62 5.70
C PRO A 30 7.57 1.46 4.84
N VAL A 31 8.38 0.40 4.80
CA VAL A 31 8.02 -0.86 4.16
C VAL A 31 6.88 -1.50 4.95
N TYR A 32 5.87 -2.00 4.24
CA TYR A 32 4.82 -2.78 4.87
C TYR A 32 5.38 -4.10 5.39
N ILE A 33 5.30 -4.29 6.71
CA ILE A 33 5.78 -5.48 7.40
C ILE A 33 4.56 -6.21 7.97
N PRO A 34 4.23 -7.40 7.45
CA PRO A 34 3.13 -8.21 7.95
C PRO A 34 3.35 -8.60 9.41
N PHE A 35 2.25 -8.86 10.12
CA PHE A 35 2.31 -9.40 11.47
C PHE A 35 2.88 -10.82 11.44
N ALA A 36 3.96 -11.04 12.17
CA ALA A 36 4.58 -12.36 12.29
C ALA A 36 3.91 -13.17 13.41
N PHE A 37 3.39 -14.35 13.06
CA PHE A 37 2.78 -15.26 14.01
C PHE A 37 3.84 -16.16 14.68
N THR A 38 3.71 -16.33 15.98
CA THR A 38 4.49 -17.30 16.75
C THR A 38 3.67 -18.56 17.01
N GLY A 39 3.46 -19.36 15.97
CA GLY A 39 2.75 -20.65 16.07
C GLY A 39 1.22 -20.55 15.99
N ILE A 40 0.57 -21.72 15.83
CA ILE A 40 -0.89 -21.89 15.79
C ILE A 40 -1.41 -21.98 17.22
N LYS A 41 -2.45 -21.20 17.59
CA LYS A 41 -3.02 -21.14 18.95
C LYS A 41 -4.14 -22.13 19.23
N GLY A 42 -4.74 -22.73 18.22
CA GLY A 42 -5.88 -23.62 18.39
C GLY A 42 -6.23 -24.35 17.10
N THR A 43 -7.37 -25.00 17.08
CA THR A 43 -7.91 -25.66 15.89
C THR A 43 -8.91 -24.76 15.16
N PRO A 44 -9.24 -25.04 13.89
CA PRO A 44 -10.31 -24.33 13.18
C PRO A 44 -11.67 -24.38 13.90
N ASP A 45 -11.96 -25.45 14.63
CA ASP A 45 -13.20 -25.56 15.41
C ASP A 45 -13.18 -24.65 16.62
N ASP A 46 -12.05 -24.56 17.33
CA ASP A 46 -11.88 -23.64 18.47
C ASP A 46 -12.10 -22.20 18.10
N PHE A 47 -11.71 -21.80 16.87
CA PHE A 47 -11.92 -20.45 16.35
C PHE A 47 -13.38 -19.99 16.46
N HIS A 48 -14.33 -20.90 16.37
CA HIS A 48 -15.75 -20.57 16.43
C HIS A 48 -16.35 -20.61 17.84
N LEU A 49 -15.62 -21.06 18.84
CA LEU A 49 -16.10 -21.17 20.21
C LEU A 49 -16.06 -19.83 20.96
N PRO A 50 -17.02 -19.54 21.84
CA PRO A 50 -17.01 -18.34 22.67
C PRO A 50 -15.78 -18.22 23.57
N THR A 51 -15.17 -19.34 23.97
CA THR A 51 -13.96 -19.39 24.78
C THR A 51 -12.75 -18.77 24.10
N ALA A 52 -12.71 -18.73 22.74
CA ALA A 52 -11.66 -18.11 21.97
C ALA A 52 -11.81 -16.57 21.86
N ASN A 53 -12.94 -15.98 22.29
CA ASN A 53 -13.22 -14.56 22.07
C ASN A 53 -12.11 -13.64 22.57
N SER A 54 -11.64 -13.82 23.80
CA SER A 54 -10.61 -12.96 24.38
C SER A 54 -9.28 -13.07 23.64
N ALA A 55 -8.90 -14.27 23.21
CA ALA A 55 -7.68 -14.50 22.45
C ALA A 55 -7.79 -13.90 21.04
N ILE A 56 -8.96 -13.99 20.38
CA ILE A 56 -9.20 -13.37 19.07
C ILE A 56 -9.16 -11.86 19.18
N ILE A 57 -9.79 -11.25 20.21
CA ILE A 57 -9.76 -9.80 20.43
C ILE A 57 -8.31 -9.32 20.62
N ALA A 58 -7.55 -9.97 21.48
CA ALA A 58 -6.14 -9.62 21.71
C ALA A 58 -5.31 -9.72 20.44
N LEU A 59 -5.56 -10.73 19.59
CA LEU A 59 -4.89 -10.87 18.31
C LEU A 59 -5.32 -9.78 17.30
N ILE A 60 -6.61 -9.44 17.24
CA ILE A 60 -7.10 -8.32 16.43
C ILE A 60 -6.32 -7.04 16.79
N GLU A 61 -6.25 -6.71 18.07
CA GLU A 61 -5.55 -5.51 18.55
C GLU A 61 -4.06 -5.53 18.22
N ALA A 62 -3.40 -6.69 18.36
CA ALA A 62 -1.99 -6.85 18.03
C ALA A 62 -1.73 -6.69 16.52
N VAL A 63 -2.54 -7.33 15.67
CA VAL A 63 -2.43 -7.18 14.21
C VAL A 63 -2.69 -5.74 13.79
N VAL A 64 -3.76 -5.12 14.30
CA VAL A 64 -4.12 -3.74 13.96
C VAL A 64 -3.05 -2.75 14.41
N SER A 65 -2.46 -2.95 15.59
CA SER A 65 -1.35 -2.13 16.07
C SER A 65 -0.13 -2.17 15.15
N LYS A 66 0.11 -3.29 14.48
CA LYS A 66 1.26 -3.50 13.59
C LYS A 66 0.96 -3.16 12.14
N GLU A 67 -0.20 -3.60 11.63
CA GLU A 67 -0.56 -3.53 10.21
C GLU A 67 -1.60 -2.43 9.90
N GLY A 68 -2.14 -1.73 10.89
CA GLY A 68 -3.14 -0.69 10.64
C GLY A 68 -2.61 0.53 9.88
N PRO A 69 -3.42 1.12 8.99
CA PRO A 69 -4.79 0.70 8.61
C PRO A 69 -4.81 -0.61 7.84
N ILE A 70 -5.75 -1.48 8.16
CA ILE A 70 -5.89 -2.81 7.56
C ILE A 70 -7.35 -3.06 7.13
N SER A 71 -7.58 -3.68 5.97
CA SER A 71 -8.92 -4.07 5.55
C SER A 71 -9.47 -5.16 6.45
N ILE A 72 -10.80 -5.21 6.64
CA ILE A 72 -11.45 -6.28 7.40
C ILE A 72 -11.19 -7.66 6.78
N GLY A 73 -11.06 -7.72 5.45
CA GLY A 73 -10.75 -8.95 4.74
C GLY A 73 -9.36 -9.49 5.09
N LEU A 74 -8.34 -8.63 5.03
CA LEU A 74 -6.96 -9.00 5.37
C LEU A 74 -6.84 -9.31 6.86
N LEU A 75 -7.42 -8.49 7.73
CA LEU A 75 -7.45 -8.75 9.17
C LEU A 75 -8.06 -10.12 9.49
N SER A 76 -9.20 -10.44 8.85
CA SER A 76 -9.85 -11.74 9.05
C SER A 76 -8.98 -12.91 8.58
N ARG A 77 -8.23 -12.75 7.48
CA ARG A 77 -7.25 -13.75 7.02
C ARG A 77 -6.14 -13.93 8.05
N ARG A 78 -5.53 -12.86 8.53
CA ARG A 78 -4.48 -12.90 9.55
C ARG A 78 -4.94 -13.58 10.82
N VAL A 79 -6.10 -13.19 11.32
CA VAL A 79 -6.66 -13.74 12.56
C VAL A 79 -7.01 -15.22 12.40
N ALA A 80 -7.67 -15.61 11.30
CA ALA A 80 -8.10 -16.99 11.06
C ALA A 80 -6.92 -17.95 10.86
N GLU A 81 -5.87 -17.50 10.16
CA GLU A 81 -4.62 -18.25 9.94
C GLU A 81 -3.98 -18.70 11.26
N HIS A 82 -4.08 -17.88 12.30
CA HIS A 82 -3.54 -18.19 13.62
C HIS A 82 -4.25 -19.38 14.33
N TRP A 83 -5.46 -19.72 13.88
CA TRP A 83 -6.19 -20.92 14.30
C TRP A 83 -6.13 -22.06 13.27
N GLY A 84 -5.21 -21.99 12.29
CA GLY A 84 -5.09 -23.02 11.25
C GLY A 84 -6.23 -23.01 10.23
N VAL A 85 -7.03 -21.94 10.18
CA VAL A 85 -8.08 -21.76 9.18
C VAL A 85 -7.46 -21.27 7.88
N SER A 86 -7.25 -22.17 6.93
CA SER A 86 -6.60 -21.89 5.65
C SER A 86 -7.45 -21.03 4.69
N ARG A 87 -8.78 -21.03 4.86
CA ARG A 87 -9.68 -20.26 4.01
C ARG A 87 -10.72 -19.52 4.84
N VAL A 88 -10.72 -18.21 4.72
CA VAL A 88 -11.72 -17.37 5.39
C VAL A 88 -13.06 -17.51 4.68
N THR A 89 -14.05 -18.03 5.39
CA THR A 89 -15.45 -18.10 4.96
C THR A 89 -16.20 -16.86 5.46
N SER A 90 -17.41 -16.61 4.90
CA SER A 90 -18.29 -15.56 5.42
C SER A 90 -18.57 -15.70 6.92
N ARG A 91 -18.63 -16.95 7.43
CA ARG A 91 -18.80 -17.22 8.87
C ARG A 91 -17.59 -16.71 9.68
N ALA A 92 -16.36 -16.94 9.20
CA ALA A 92 -15.16 -16.48 9.87
C ALA A 92 -15.04 -14.94 9.83
N LEU A 93 -15.37 -14.33 8.69
CA LEU A 93 -15.38 -12.89 8.53
C LEU A 93 -16.40 -12.25 9.49
N ASN A 94 -17.66 -12.72 9.51
CA ASN A 94 -18.70 -12.22 10.40
C ASN A 94 -18.34 -12.38 11.88
N ARG A 95 -17.58 -13.43 12.21
CA ARG A 95 -17.08 -13.62 13.58
C ARG A 95 -16.07 -12.55 13.96
N VAL A 96 -15.09 -12.27 13.12
CA VAL A 96 -14.10 -11.22 13.37
C VAL A 96 -14.81 -9.88 13.46
N ASP A 97 -15.69 -9.56 12.52
CA ASP A 97 -16.48 -8.33 12.51
C ASP A 97 -17.29 -8.14 13.80
N GLY A 98 -17.95 -9.20 14.26
CA GLY A 98 -18.72 -9.16 15.53
C GLY A 98 -17.84 -8.91 16.76
N LEU A 99 -16.56 -9.27 16.73
CA LEU A 99 -15.62 -9.03 17.83
C LEU A 99 -14.94 -7.67 17.78
N LEU A 100 -14.90 -7.01 16.61
CA LEU A 100 -14.31 -5.66 16.47
C LEU A 100 -14.94 -4.64 17.41
N ARG A 101 -16.25 -4.74 17.69
CA ARG A 101 -16.95 -3.84 18.62
C ARG A 101 -16.45 -3.94 20.06
N ARG A 102 -15.73 -5.00 20.39
CA ARG A 102 -15.18 -5.28 21.72
C ARG A 102 -13.67 -5.04 21.80
N ALA A 103 -13.03 -4.87 20.63
CA ALA A 103 -11.60 -4.58 20.51
C ALA A 103 -11.36 -3.07 20.62
N ASN A 104 -10.20 -2.70 21.14
CA ASN A 104 -9.78 -1.30 21.21
C ASN A 104 -9.18 -0.86 19.87
N VAL A 105 -10.06 -0.58 18.90
CA VAL A 105 -9.71 -0.16 17.54
C VAL A 105 -10.65 0.94 17.05
N LYS A 106 -10.24 1.66 16.00
CA LYS A 106 -11.13 2.58 15.27
C LYS A 106 -11.52 1.94 13.94
N ILE A 107 -12.71 2.26 13.44
CA ILE A 107 -13.24 1.70 12.21
C ILE A 107 -13.66 2.83 11.29
N THR A 108 -13.27 2.75 10.03
CA THR A 108 -13.81 3.59 8.95
C THR A 108 -14.50 2.70 7.92
N ALA A 109 -15.61 3.19 7.39
CA ALA A 109 -16.33 2.53 6.30
C ALA A 109 -16.55 3.56 5.19
N ASP A 110 -16.15 3.21 3.97
CA ASP A 110 -16.28 4.03 2.79
C ASP A 110 -16.49 3.14 1.56
N ASP A 111 -17.47 3.47 0.73
CA ASP A 111 -17.86 2.72 -0.49
C ASP A 111 -17.93 1.19 -0.26
N GLY A 112 -18.52 0.76 0.87
CA GLY A 112 -18.65 -0.64 1.23
C GLY A 112 -17.35 -1.33 1.67
N LYS A 113 -16.24 -0.61 1.75
CA LYS A 113 -14.97 -1.08 2.29
C LYS A 113 -14.81 -0.66 3.74
N VAL A 114 -14.35 -1.58 4.58
CA VAL A 114 -14.14 -1.35 6.01
C VAL A 114 -12.66 -1.47 6.32
N PHE A 115 -12.10 -0.43 6.94
CA PHE A 115 -10.71 -0.40 7.38
C PHE A 115 -10.64 -0.20 8.89
N ILE A 116 -9.73 -0.93 9.51
CA ILE A 116 -9.50 -0.97 10.95
C ILE A 116 -8.17 -0.28 11.25
N TRP A 117 -8.20 0.61 12.24
CA TRP A 117 -7.11 1.50 12.62
C TRP A 117 -6.70 1.29 14.07
N PRO A 118 -5.41 1.45 14.39
CA PRO A 118 -4.96 1.54 15.77
C PRO A 118 -5.68 2.68 16.51
N PRO A 119 -5.94 2.56 17.81
CA PRO A 119 -6.61 3.60 18.59
C PRO A 119 -5.81 4.90 18.63
N SER A 120 -4.48 4.83 18.48
CA SER A 120 -3.56 5.98 18.45
C SER A 120 -3.63 6.80 17.16
N GLN A 121 -4.10 6.21 16.05
CA GLN A 121 -4.17 6.88 14.76
C GLN A 121 -5.51 7.60 14.57
N VAL A 122 -5.47 8.77 13.93
CA VAL A 122 -6.67 9.51 13.50
C VAL A 122 -6.73 9.41 11.96
N PRO A 123 -7.73 8.73 11.40
CA PRO A 123 -7.78 8.47 9.95
C PRO A 123 -7.68 9.73 9.08
N LYS A 124 -8.31 10.84 9.52
CA LYS A 124 -8.29 12.11 8.78
C LYS A 124 -6.94 12.82 8.80
N GLU A 125 -6.11 12.52 9.79
CA GLU A 125 -4.77 13.12 9.98
C GLU A 125 -3.66 12.18 9.52
N TYR A 126 -4.02 11.01 8.99
CA TYR A 126 -3.04 10.02 8.55
C TYR A 126 -2.37 10.47 7.25
N THR A 127 -1.05 10.63 7.30
CA THR A 127 -0.23 11.14 6.19
C THR A 127 0.73 10.10 5.61
N ASP A 128 0.87 8.96 6.28
CA ASP A 128 1.80 7.93 5.85
C ASP A 128 1.21 7.04 4.76
N PHE A 129 2.08 6.34 4.06
CA PHE A 129 1.75 5.22 3.18
C PHE A 129 2.86 4.19 3.25
N ARG A 130 2.56 2.92 2.96
CA ARG A 130 3.51 1.82 3.08
C ARG A 130 3.64 1.12 1.74
N VAL A 131 4.89 0.94 1.30
CA VAL A 131 5.23 0.25 0.07
C VAL A 131 5.58 -1.22 0.34
N PRO A 132 5.40 -2.13 -0.63
CA PRO A 132 5.84 -3.51 -0.47
C PRO A 132 7.36 -3.58 -0.35
N GLY A 133 7.84 -4.48 0.50
CA GLY A 133 9.25 -4.85 0.55
C GLY A 133 9.63 -5.86 -0.54
N GLN A 134 10.80 -6.47 -0.40
CA GLN A 134 11.25 -7.52 -1.31
C GLN A 134 10.56 -8.88 -1.06
N ASP A 135 9.98 -9.07 0.12
CA ASP A 135 9.25 -10.27 0.49
C ASP A 135 7.86 -10.30 -0.16
N GLU A 136 7.49 -11.45 -0.74
CA GLU A 136 6.15 -11.66 -1.29
C GLU A 136 5.04 -11.44 -0.26
N LEU A 137 5.30 -11.75 1.02
CA LEU A 137 4.35 -11.55 2.11
C LEU A 137 4.06 -10.06 2.39
N SER A 138 4.93 -9.15 1.94
CA SER A 138 4.73 -7.71 2.05
C SER A 138 3.81 -7.14 0.96
N LYS A 139 3.49 -7.91 -0.07
CA LYS A 139 2.56 -7.50 -1.12
C LYS A 139 1.13 -7.63 -0.63
N ARG A 140 0.38 -6.55 -0.72
CA ARG A 140 -1.06 -6.52 -0.40
C ARG A 140 -1.87 -6.61 -1.68
N ASP A 141 -3.04 -7.23 -1.62
CA ASP A 141 -4.02 -7.15 -2.71
C ASP A 141 -4.55 -5.71 -2.82
N ALA A 142 -4.91 -5.28 -4.03
CA ALA A 142 -5.41 -3.92 -4.26
C ALA A 142 -6.68 -3.60 -3.45
N GLU A 143 -7.48 -4.62 -3.15
CA GLU A 143 -8.69 -4.50 -2.33
C GLU A 143 -8.38 -4.25 -0.84
N ASP A 144 -7.17 -4.60 -0.40
CA ASP A 144 -6.71 -4.44 0.97
C ASP A 144 -6.01 -3.10 1.22
N LEU A 145 -5.74 -2.32 0.17
CA LEU A 145 -5.16 -1.00 0.32
C LEU A 145 -6.19 0.01 0.81
N CYS A 146 -5.83 0.73 1.88
CA CYS A 146 -6.66 1.83 2.37
C CYS A 146 -6.61 3.01 1.38
N PRO A 147 -7.76 3.55 0.92
CA PRO A 147 -7.77 4.70 0.01
C PRO A 147 -7.00 5.91 0.52
N ILE A 148 -6.93 6.11 1.83
CA ILE A 148 -6.13 7.20 2.45
C ILE A 148 -4.64 6.94 2.26
N GLU A 149 -4.15 5.70 2.40
CA GLU A 149 -2.75 5.36 2.07
C GLU A 149 -2.44 5.61 0.58
N VAL A 150 -3.36 5.20 -0.30
CA VAL A 150 -3.20 5.42 -1.75
C VAL A 150 -3.17 6.90 -2.07
N ALA A 151 -4.04 7.71 -1.43
CA ALA A 151 -4.05 9.16 -1.56
C ALA A 151 -2.70 9.79 -1.15
N ASN A 152 -2.11 9.32 -0.06
CA ASN A 152 -0.82 9.81 0.42
C ASN A 152 0.32 9.41 -0.52
N GLY A 153 0.32 8.19 -1.06
CA GLY A 153 1.27 7.75 -2.08
C GLY A 153 1.14 8.54 -3.39
N ALA A 154 -0.09 8.86 -3.83
CA ALA A 154 -0.33 9.68 -5.00
C ALA A 154 0.15 11.13 -4.79
N LEU A 155 -0.09 11.71 -3.59
CA LEU A 155 0.41 13.03 -3.24
C LEU A 155 1.94 13.07 -3.27
N TYR A 156 2.60 12.08 -2.68
CA TYR A 156 4.06 11.95 -2.73
C TYR A 156 4.59 11.99 -4.17
N LEU A 157 3.96 11.28 -5.11
CA LEU A 157 4.36 11.30 -6.52
C LEU A 157 4.15 12.67 -7.16
N LEU A 158 3.04 13.36 -6.86
CA LEU A 158 2.78 14.70 -7.36
C LEU A 158 3.81 15.72 -6.86
N GLU A 159 4.26 15.59 -5.61
CA GLU A 159 5.31 16.46 -5.04
C GLU A 159 6.66 16.27 -5.76
N GLN A 160 6.92 15.07 -6.33
CA GLN A 160 8.12 14.80 -7.12
C GLN A 160 8.01 15.32 -8.58
N HIS A 161 6.80 15.34 -9.14
CA HIS A 161 6.57 15.60 -10.56
C HIS A 161 5.85 16.93 -10.85
N VAL A 162 5.46 17.70 -9.83
CA VAL A 162 4.72 18.97 -9.92
C VAL A 162 3.30 18.77 -10.46
N SER A 163 3.13 18.00 -11.54
CA SER A 163 1.84 17.66 -12.14
C SER A 163 1.94 16.36 -12.93
N LEU A 164 0.84 15.60 -12.97
CA LEU A 164 0.73 14.39 -13.78
C LEU A 164 -0.66 14.30 -14.42
N PRO A 165 -0.79 13.83 -15.67
CA PRO A 165 -2.08 13.39 -16.22
C PRO A 165 -2.72 12.34 -15.30
N VAL A 166 -4.04 12.38 -15.13
CA VAL A 166 -4.76 11.46 -14.23
C VAL A 166 -4.39 9.99 -14.51
N ALA A 167 -4.33 9.60 -15.79
CA ALA A 167 -4.00 8.21 -16.17
C ALA A 167 -2.56 7.83 -15.80
N ASP A 168 -1.64 8.76 -15.87
CA ASP A 168 -0.24 8.53 -15.49
C ASP A 168 -0.09 8.48 -13.97
N LEU A 169 -0.78 9.35 -13.24
CA LEU A 169 -0.81 9.30 -11.77
C LEU A 169 -1.36 7.95 -11.28
N VAL A 170 -2.44 7.44 -11.86
CA VAL A 170 -2.99 6.10 -11.55
C VAL A 170 -1.92 5.02 -11.77
N ARG A 171 -1.22 5.08 -12.91
CA ARG A 171 -0.20 4.08 -13.27
C ARG A 171 1.01 4.12 -12.35
N GLU A 172 1.53 5.32 -12.08
CA GLU A 172 2.69 5.49 -11.21
C GLU A 172 2.36 5.16 -9.75
N THR A 173 1.16 5.50 -9.27
CA THR A 173 0.68 5.10 -7.95
C THR A 173 0.59 3.57 -7.85
N ALA A 174 0.07 2.88 -8.88
CA ALA A 174 0.06 1.43 -8.89
C ALA A 174 1.47 0.83 -8.81
N ARG A 175 2.44 1.38 -9.53
CA ARG A 175 3.85 0.96 -9.48
C ARG A 175 4.47 1.19 -8.09
N LEU A 176 4.18 2.33 -7.46
CA LEU A 176 4.64 2.65 -6.11
C LEU A 176 4.17 1.59 -5.10
N PHE A 177 2.93 1.11 -5.23
CA PHE A 177 2.38 0.03 -4.41
C PHE A 177 2.74 -1.38 -4.89
N GLY A 178 3.68 -1.52 -5.85
CA GLY A 178 4.26 -2.79 -6.28
C GLY A 178 3.47 -3.54 -7.35
N TYR A 179 2.50 -2.91 -8.01
CA TYR A 179 1.75 -3.55 -9.08
C TYR A 179 2.43 -3.34 -10.43
N ALA A 180 2.90 -4.43 -11.03
CA ALA A 180 3.52 -4.39 -12.37
C ALA A 180 2.50 -4.19 -13.51
N ARG A 181 1.22 -4.51 -13.27
CA ARG A 181 0.14 -4.40 -14.26
C ARG A 181 -1.07 -3.71 -13.66
N LEU A 182 -1.71 -2.86 -14.45
CA LEU A 182 -2.92 -2.16 -14.08
C LEU A 182 -4.15 -3.02 -14.44
N GLY A 183 -4.45 -4.02 -13.59
CA GLY A 183 -5.70 -4.80 -13.70
C GLY A 183 -6.89 -3.99 -13.18
N GLN A 184 -8.12 -4.46 -13.44
CA GLN A 184 -9.34 -3.75 -13.08
C GLN A 184 -9.43 -3.39 -11.58
N ASN A 185 -9.10 -4.32 -10.68
CA ASN A 185 -9.13 -4.08 -9.24
C ASN A 185 -8.06 -3.06 -8.80
N VAL A 186 -6.87 -3.12 -9.42
CA VAL A 186 -5.79 -2.16 -9.16
C VAL A 186 -6.20 -0.77 -9.63
N ASP A 187 -6.69 -0.64 -10.85
CA ASP A 187 -7.18 0.62 -11.41
C ASP A 187 -8.25 1.25 -10.51
N LYS A 188 -9.26 0.45 -10.09
CA LYS A 188 -10.31 0.91 -9.18
C LYS A 188 -9.75 1.37 -7.84
N ALA A 189 -8.81 0.65 -7.24
CA ALA A 189 -8.22 1.02 -5.96
C ALA A 189 -7.40 2.30 -6.05
N MET A 190 -6.60 2.47 -7.12
CA MET A 190 -5.80 3.69 -7.33
C MET A 190 -6.70 4.91 -7.57
N LYS A 191 -7.72 4.77 -8.41
CA LYS A 191 -8.69 5.85 -8.65
C LYS A 191 -9.41 6.28 -7.38
N SER A 192 -9.87 5.31 -6.58
CA SER A 192 -10.50 5.62 -5.28
C SER A 192 -9.58 6.43 -4.35
N GLY A 193 -8.28 6.08 -4.29
CA GLY A 193 -7.33 6.86 -3.50
C GLY A 193 -7.08 8.26 -4.06
N ILE A 194 -6.97 8.41 -5.38
CA ILE A 194 -6.79 9.71 -6.03
C ILE A 194 -8.04 10.59 -5.82
N GLU A 195 -9.23 10.02 -5.85
CA GLU A 195 -10.46 10.71 -5.50
C GLU A 195 -10.41 11.23 -4.06
N VAL A 196 -10.00 10.40 -3.09
CA VAL A 196 -9.80 10.82 -1.68
C VAL A 196 -8.79 11.97 -1.60
N LEU A 197 -7.70 11.94 -2.37
CA LEU A 197 -6.72 13.02 -2.44
C LEU A 197 -7.35 14.33 -2.91
N MET A 198 -8.15 14.29 -3.98
CA MET A 198 -8.84 15.47 -4.52
C MET A 198 -9.90 15.98 -3.55
N TRP A 199 -10.71 15.10 -2.96
CA TRP A 199 -11.74 15.47 -1.97
C TRP A 199 -11.17 16.08 -0.70
N SER A 200 -9.96 15.66 -0.30
CA SER A 200 -9.26 16.28 0.84
C SER A 200 -8.75 17.70 0.56
N GLY A 201 -8.84 18.18 -0.69
CA GLY A 201 -8.38 19.49 -1.11
C GLY A 201 -6.85 19.61 -1.21
N ARG A 202 -6.09 18.52 -1.07
CA ARG A 202 -4.63 18.53 -1.17
C ARG A 202 -4.12 18.52 -2.62
N ALA A 203 -4.96 18.10 -3.56
CA ALA A 203 -4.71 18.19 -5.00
C ALA A 203 -5.97 18.64 -5.73
N LYS A 204 -5.81 19.09 -6.96
CA LYS A 204 -6.92 19.43 -7.87
C LYS A 204 -6.61 18.94 -9.28
N GLU A 205 -7.64 18.69 -10.06
CA GLU A 205 -7.52 18.49 -11.50
C GLU A 205 -7.65 19.83 -12.22
N ASP A 206 -6.75 20.06 -13.15
CA ASP A 206 -6.71 21.28 -13.97
C ASP A 206 -6.32 20.89 -15.40
N GLY A 207 -7.26 21.01 -16.34
CA GLY A 207 -7.01 20.69 -17.75
C GLY A 207 -6.59 19.23 -18.03
N GLY A 208 -7.05 18.25 -17.24
CA GLY A 208 -6.73 16.82 -17.42
C GLY A 208 -5.44 16.37 -16.72
N VAL A 209 -4.78 17.28 -15.98
CA VAL A 209 -3.64 16.98 -15.11
C VAL A 209 -4.00 17.20 -13.64
N VAL A 210 -3.41 16.42 -12.76
CA VAL A 210 -3.53 16.60 -11.31
C VAL A 210 -2.33 17.38 -10.81
N VAL A 211 -2.59 18.41 -10.02
CA VAL A 211 -1.58 19.27 -9.40
C VAL A 211 -1.79 19.37 -7.89
N VAL A 212 -0.71 19.53 -7.14
CA VAL A 212 -0.76 19.82 -5.71
C VAL A 212 -1.38 21.20 -5.48
N ARG A 213 -2.12 21.36 -4.40
CA ARG A 213 -2.77 22.63 -4.05
C ARG A 213 -1.93 23.45 -3.09
#